data_f4d6e01e74eb72fdfbe1c0f6b6e2898a
#
_entry.id   f4d6e01e74eb72fdfbe1c0f6b6e2898a
#
_cell.length_a   1.000
_cell.length_b   1.000
_cell.length_c   1.000
_cell.angle_alpha   90.00
_cell.angle_beta   90.00
_cell.angle_gamma   90.00
#
_symmetry.space_group_name_H-M   'P 1'
#
loop_
_entity.id
_entity.type
_entity.pdbx_description
1 polymer ?
#
loop_
_entity_poly.entity_id
_entity_poly.type
_entity_poly.pdbx_seq_one_letter_code
_entity_poly.pdbx_strand_id
1 'polypeptide(L)'
;SVPSDIISVKPAGITSRTSTNVYESSDPVLVALIQKIHSSQFEKVDIAQLAKHHGLSRWQVENRFRSAFGRSTHDEICRHRVSILQKLLLTTDIPLRNIAKQTGFPSVQYMTTFIKRHTGVTPAKLRNIQTERAMKIRSHE
;
A
#
# COMPACT_ATOMS: atom_id res chain seq x y z
N SER A 1 -14.43 -28.10 -20.30
CA SER A 1 -14.42 -27.61 -19.94
C SER A 1 -14.22 -27.16 -19.53
N VAL A 2 -14.18 -27.37 -19.52
CA VAL A 2 -14.05 -26.78 -18.95
C VAL A 2 -13.86 -26.29 -18.56
N PRO A 3 -13.89 -26.54 -18.60
CA PRO A 3 -13.68 -25.83 -18.06
C PRO A 3 -13.29 -25.22 -17.78
N SER A 4 -13.11 -25.31 -17.92
CA SER A 4 -12.75 -24.59 -17.55
C SER A 4 -12.59 -23.81 -17.39
N ASP A 5 -12.63 -24.00 -17.44
CA ASP A 5 -12.57 -23.13 -17.17
C ASP A 5 -12.40 -22.53 -16.99
N ILE A 6 -12.34 -22.88 -17.26
CA ILE A 6 -12.30 -22.13 -16.90
C ILE A 6 -12.04 -21.53 -16.61
N ILE A 7 -11.77 -21.66 -16.70
CA ILE A 7 -11.61 -20.90 -16.19
C ILE A 7 -11.48 -20.15 -16.07
N SER A 8 -11.52 -20.15 -16.22
CA SER A 8 -11.52 -19.24 -15.89
C SER A 8 -11.46 -18.56 -15.74
N VAL A 9 -11.30 -18.63 -15.96
CA VAL A 9 -11.44 -17.83 -15.66
C VAL A 9 -11.20 -17.22 -15.45
N LYS A 10 -10.88 -17.11 -15.62
CA LYS A 10 -10.78 -16.41 -15.25
C LYS A 10 -10.65 -15.52 -15.24
N PRO A 11 -10.53 -15.57 -15.42
CA PRO A 11 -10.35 -14.38 -15.51
C PRO A 11 -10.48 -13.46 -14.95
N ALA A 12 -10.61 -13.63 -15.17
CA ALA A 12 -11.03 -12.49 -15.06
C ALA A 12 -10.84 -11.64 -13.94
N GLY A 13 -11.43 -10.86 -13.70
CA GLY A 13 -11.45 -10.02 -12.61
C GLY A 13 -10.22 -10.06 -11.75
N ILE A 14 -9.29 -10.45 -12.29
CA ILE A 14 -8.08 -10.83 -11.68
C ILE A 14 -7.32 -9.66 -11.12
N THR A 15 -7.45 -8.54 -11.80
CA THR A 15 -6.73 -7.34 -11.42
C THR A 15 -7.13 -6.79 -10.05
N SER A 16 -8.36 -6.98 -9.67
CA SER A 16 -8.85 -6.49 -8.39
C SER A 16 -8.40 -7.36 -7.22
N ARG A 17 -7.75 -8.43 -7.50
CA ARG A 17 -7.40 -9.40 -6.48
C ARG A 17 -5.95 -9.36 -6.04
N THR A 18 -5.32 -8.23 -6.16
CA THR A 18 -3.93 -8.06 -5.78
C THR A 18 -3.68 -8.48 -4.34
N SER A 19 -4.54 -8.09 -3.42
CA SER A 19 -4.41 -8.45 -2.02
C SER A 19 -4.64 -9.95 -1.79
N THR A 20 -5.55 -10.54 -2.53
CA THR A 20 -5.82 -11.96 -2.44
C THR A 20 -4.63 -12.78 -2.93
N ASN A 21 -4.01 -12.35 -4.03
CA ASN A 21 -2.83 -13.01 -4.56
C ASN A 21 -1.68 -13.02 -3.58
N VAL A 22 -1.54 -11.98 -2.77
CA VAL A 22 -0.52 -11.90 -1.74
C VAL A 22 -0.65 -13.05 -0.74
N TYR A 23 -1.87 -13.30 -0.30
CA TYR A 23 -2.12 -14.36 0.68
C TYR A 23 -2.16 -15.75 0.05
N GLU A 24 -2.38 -15.81 -1.25
CA GLU A 24 -2.36 -17.07 -1.98
C GLU A 24 -0.95 -17.53 -2.33
N SER A 25 0.04 -16.66 -2.12
CA SER A 25 1.42 -17.06 -2.37
C SER A 25 1.79 -18.24 -1.48
N SER A 26 2.39 -19.25 -2.08
CA SER A 26 2.85 -20.41 -1.34
C SER A 26 4.17 -20.19 -0.63
N ASP A 27 4.80 -19.04 -0.85
CA ASP A 27 6.10 -18.72 -0.24
C ASP A 27 5.88 -18.08 1.14
N PRO A 28 6.18 -18.80 2.23
CA PRO A 28 5.95 -18.29 3.58
C PRO A 28 6.76 -17.04 3.90
N VAL A 29 7.91 -16.86 3.25
CA VAL A 29 8.74 -15.68 3.46
C VAL A 29 8.04 -14.44 2.91
N LEU A 30 7.45 -14.55 1.73
CA LEU A 30 6.72 -13.45 1.12
C LEU A 30 5.46 -13.09 1.90
N VAL A 31 4.74 -14.11 2.37
CA VAL A 31 3.56 -13.88 3.20
C VAL A 31 3.94 -13.16 4.50
N ALA A 32 5.00 -13.61 5.16
CA ALA A 32 5.49 -12.99 6.38
C ALA A 32 5.91 -11.53 6.14
N LEU A 33 6.57 -11.28 5.02
CA LEU A 33 7.03 -9.94 4.66
C LEU A 33 5.85 -9.00 4.43
N ILE A 34 4.87 -9.42 3.65
CA ILE A 34 3.67 -8.62 3.38
C ILE A 34 2.92 -8.31 4.69
N GLN A 35 2.76 -9.31 5.54
CA GLN A 35 2.12 -9.13 6.84
C GLN A 35 2.88 -8.13 7.69
N LYS A 36 4.20 -8.21 7.68
CA LYS A 36 5.04 -7.28 8.44
C LYS A 36 4.90 -5.86 7.91
N ILE A 37 4.90 -5.70 6.59
CA ILE A 37 4.73 -4.39 5.98
C ILE A 37 3.37 -3.79 6.36
N HIS A 38 2.30 -4.58 6.23
CA HIS A 38 0.95 -4.09 6.46
C HIS A 38 0.64 -3.84 7.94
N SER A 39 1.32 -4.52 8.85
CA SER A 39 1.13 -4.32 10.27
C SER A 39 1.99 -3.21 10.86
N SER A 40 3.05 -2.81 10.18
CA SER A 40 4.02 -1.87 10.73
C SER A 40 3.58 -0.41 10.65
N GLN A 41 2.53 -0.12 9.90
CA GLN A 41 2.09 1.25 9.65
C GLN A 41 3.24 2.11 9.13
N PHE A 42 3.83 2.96 9.98
CA PHE A 42 4.93 3.84 9.57
C PHE A 42 6.26 3.46 10.19
N GLU A 43 6.29 2.35 10.91
CA GLU A 43 7.56 1.87 11.47
C GLU A 43 8.45 1.33 10.38
N LYS A 44 9.75 1.38 10.64
CA LYS A 44 10.73 0.89 9.70
C LYS A 44 10.68 -0.64 9.65
N VAL A 45 10.47 -1.19 8.46
CA VAL A 45 10.49 -2.64 8.26
C VAL A 45 11.92 -3.06 7.97
N ASP A 46 12.47 -3.92 8.82
CA ASP A 46 13.83 -4.43 8.63
C ASP A 46 13.78 -5.73 7.84
N ILE A 47 13.93 -5.58 6.53
CA ILE A 47 13.87 -6.70 5.58
C ILE A 47 15.07 -7.62 5.79
N ALA A 48 16.23 -7.07 6.15
CA ALA A 48 17.42 -7.87 6.37
C ALA A 48 17.24 -8.82 7.55
N GLN A 49 16.65 -8.33 8.64
CA GLN A 49 16.38 -9.16 9.80
C GLN A 49 15.35 -10.25 9.48
N LEU A 50 14.30 -9.90 8.75
CA LEU A 50 13.30 -10.88 8.34
C LEU A 50 13.91 -11.95 7.46
N ALA A 51 14.76 -11.56 6.51
CA ALA A 51 15.47 -12.48 5.63
C ALA A 51 16.33 -13.45 6.46
N LYS A 52 17.08 -12.89 7.39
CA LYS A 52 17.97 -13.68 8.25
C LYS A 52 17.17 -14.70 9.08
N HIS A 53 16.02 -14.29 9.57
CA HIS A 53 15.14 -15.17 10.35
C HIS A 53 14.69 -16.38 9.53
N HIS A 54 14.56 -16.23 8.21
CA HIS A 54 14.16 -17.30 7.31
C HIS A 54 15.34 -17.97 6.60
N GLY A 55 16.57 -17.68 7.03
CA GLY A 55 17.76 -18.29 6.45
C GLY A 55 18.12 -17.77 5.07
N LEU A 56 17.69 -16.55 4.73
CA LEU A 56 17.92 -15.97 3.43
C LEU A 56 18.69 -14.66 3.56
N SER A 57 19.30 -14.22 2.44
CA SER A 57 19.86 -12.89 2.36
C SER A 57 18.78 -11.90 1.95
N ARG A 58 19.03 -10.62 2.22
CA ARG A 58 18.13 -9.56 1.79
C ARG A 58 17.91 -9.62 0.28
N TRP A 59 18.99 -9.83 -0.47
CA TRP A 59 18.93 -9.93 -1.92
C TRP A 59 17.99 -11.04 -2.39
N GLN A 60 18.07 -12.21 -1.73
CA GLN A 60 17.20 -13.33 -2.07
C GLN A 60 15.72 -13.00 -1.84
N VAL A 61 15.42 -12.33 -0.73
CA VAL A 61 14.04 -11.92 -0.42
C VAL A 61 13.56 -10.90 -1.45
N GLU A 62 14.42 -9.90 -1.77
CA GLU A 62 14.07 -8.90 -2.78
C GLU A 62 13.78 -9.52 -4.15
N ASN A 63 14.61 -10.47 -4.57
CA ASN A 63 14.41 -11.14 -5.85
C ASN A 63 13.12 -11.95 -5.86
N ARG A 64 12.86 -12.70 -4.81
CA ARG A 64 11.62 -13.47 -4.70
C ARG A 64 10.40 -12.56 -4.74
N PHE A 65 10.47 -11.46 -4.00
CA PHE A 65 9.37 -10.50 -3.95
C PHE A 65 9.11 -9.89 -5.33
N ARG A 66 10.17 -9.45 -5.99
CA ARG A 66 10.05 -8.84 -7.31
C ARG A 66 9.52 -9.84 -8.35
N SER A 67 9.97 -11.09 -8.28
CA SER A 67 9.47 -12.13 -9.19
C SER A 67 7.99 -12.42 -8.96
N ALA A 68 7.55 -12.43 -7.71
CA ALA A 68 6.17 -12.75 -7.38
C ALA A 68 5.20 -11.59 -7.64
N PHE A 69 5.62 -10.35 -7.35
CA PHE A 69 4.70 -9.21 -7.36
C PHE A 69 5.04 -8.14 -8.40
N GLY A 70 6.16 -8.28 -9.10
CA GLY A 70 6.55 -7.33 -10.14
C GLY A 70 7.02 -5.98 -9.62
N ARG A 71 7.27 -5.85 -8.33
CA ARG A 71 7.75 -4.60 -7.71
C ARG A 71 8.67 -4.91 -6.53
N SER A 72 9.43 -3.89 -6.11
CA SER A 72 10.37 -4.06 -4.99
C SER A 72 9.65 -4.01 -3.65
N THR A 73 10.32 -4.48 -2.60
CA THR A 73 9.79 -4.37 -1.24
C THR A 73 9.64 -2.91 -0.83
N HIS A 74 10.56 -2.05 -1.27
CA HIS A 74 10.49 -0.62 -1.00
C HIS A 74 9.22 -0.01 -1.61
N ASP A 75 8.90 -0.39 -2.85
CA ASP A 75 7.70 0.09 -3.52
C ASP A 75 6.45 -0.34 -2.75
N GLU A 76 6.43 -1.57 -2.24
CA GLU A 76 5.30 -2.04 -1.45
C GLU A 76 5.14 -1.27 -0.15
N ILE A 77 6.25 -0.99 0.52
CA ILE A 77 6.22 -0.17 1.75
C ILE A 77 5.67 1.22 1.44
N CYS A 78 6.12 1.83 0.36
CA CYS A 78 5.64 3.15 -0.04
C CYS A 78 4.15 3.14 -0.39
N ARG A 79 3.71 2.14 -1.12
CA ARG A 79 2.28 1.98 -1.47
C ARG A 79 1.42 1.86 -0.22
N HIS A 80 1.89 1.08 0.75
CA HIS A 80 1.17 0.91 2.00
C HIS A 80 1.08 2.23 2.77
N ARG A 81 2.19 2.96 2.86
CA ARG A 81 2.21 4.27 3.52
C ARG A 81 1.27 5.26 2.86
N VAL A 82 1.27 5.31 1.53
CA VAL A 82 0.35 6.17 0.77
C VAL A 82 -1.09 5.80 1.09
N SER A 83 -1.40 4.51 1.12
CA SER A 83 -2.75 4.04 1.43
C SER A 83 -3.23 4.54 2.80
N ILE A 84 -2.37 4.46 3.82
CA ILE A 84 -2.71 4.95 5.15
C ILE A 84 -2.93 6.47 5.14
N LEU A 85 -2.04 7.20 4.47
CA LEU A 85 -2.15 8.66 4.37
C LEU A 85 -3.43 9.08 3.65
N GLN A 86 -3.74 8.41 2.54
CA GLN A 86 -4.98 8.68 1.81
C GLN A 86 -6.20 8.45 2.68
N LYS A 87 -6.20 7.36 3.43
CA LYS A 87 -7.30 7.05 4.33
C LYS A 87 -7.48 8.15 5.37
N LEU A 88 -6.39 8.60 6.00
CA LEU A 88 -6.46 9.68 6.99
C LEU A 88 -6.94 10.99 6.38
N LEU A 89 -6.47 11.32 5.18
CA LEU A 89 -6.85 12.55 4.49
C LEU A 89 -8.30 12.55 4.07
N LEU A 90 -8.82 11.40 3.66
CA LEU A 90 -10.17 11.28 3.12
C LEU A 90 -11.23 11.02 4.18
N THR A 91 -10.85 10.48 5.34
CA THR A 91 -11.81 10.08 6.37
C THR A 91 -11.75 10.91 7.64
N THR A 92 -10.76 11.79 7.78
CA THR A 92 -10.61 12.61 8.99
C THR A 92 -10.36 14.06 8.64
N ASP A 93 -10.60 14.94 9.61
CA ASP A 93 -10.31 16.36 9.50
C ASP A 93 -9.03 16.76 10.21
N ILE A 94 -8.20 15.78 10.54
CA ILE A 94 -6.94 16.03 11.25
C ILE A 94 -6.07 16.97 10.39
N PRO A 95 -5.51 18.03 11.00
CA PRO A 95 -4.62 18.94 10.25
C PRO A 95 -3.44 18.20 9.65
N LEU A 96 -2.99 18.67 8.48
CA LEU A 96 -1.87 18.03 7.77
C LEU A 96 -0.63 17.92 8.66
N ARG A 97 -0.39 18.95 9.47
CA ARG A 97 0.74 18.97 10.40
C ARG A 97 0.68 17.80 11.37
N ASN A 98 -0.51 17.51 11.89
CA ASN A 98 -0.70 16.42 12.84
C ASN A 98 -0.61 15.06 12.14
N ILE A 99 -1.12 14.94 10.93
CA ILE A 99 -0.99 13.72 10.15
C ILE A 99 0.50 13.42 9.90
N ALA A 100 1.26 14.43 9.48
CA ALA A 100 2.70 14.27 9.25
C ALA A 100 3.39 13.77 10.53
N LYS A 101 3.05 14.36 11.66
CA LYS A 101 3.64 14.00 12.94
C LYS A 101 3.28 12.56 13.35
N GLN A 102 2.00 12.20 13.24
CA GLN A 102 1.53 10.86 13.59
C GLN A 102 2.15 9.77 12.72
N THR A 103 2.43 10.11 11.48
CA THR A 103 2.92 9.14 10.50
C THR A 103 4.42 9.16 10.34
N GLY A 104 5.12 9.89 11.21
CA GLY A 104 6.58 9.84 11.27
C GLY A 104 7.31 10.65 10.22
N PHE A 105 6.63 11.55 9.52
CA PHE A 105 7.28 12.45 8.59
C PHE A 105 7.90 13.63 9.32
N PRO A 106 9.11 14.06 8.90
CA PRO A 106 9.78 15.17 9.58
C PRO A 106 9.07 16.51 9.40
N SER A 107 8.29 16.67 8.34
CA SER A 107 7.57 17.92 8.07
C SER A 107 6.38 17.68 7.14
N VAL A 108 5.47 18.65 7.11
CA VAL A 108 4.35 18.63 6.14
C VAL A 108 4.88 18.67 4.72
N GLN A 109 5.94 19.44 4.48
CA GLN A 109 6.55 19.55 3.15
C GLN A 109 7.06 18.19 2.67
N TYR A 110 7.71 17.45 3.54
CA TYR A 110 8.21 16.12 3.19
C TYR A 110 7.05 15.17 2.88
N MET A 111 6.03 15.18 3.70
CA MET A 111 4.82 14.37 3.48
C MET A 111 4.15 14.75 2.15
N THR A 112 4.03 16.06 1.89
CA THR A 112 3.42 16.56 0.66
C THR A 112 4.19 16.06 -0.57
N THR A 113 5.52 16.17 -0.54
CA THR A 113 6.37 15.69 -1.63
C THR A 113 6.21 14.18 -1.82
N PHE A 114 6.16 13.44 -0.72
CA PHE A 114 6.00 11.98 -0.76
C PHE A 114 4.67 11.60 -1.43
N ILE A 115 3.58 12.19 -0.97
CA ILE A 115 2.24 11.88 -1.52
C ILE A 115 2.16 12.29 -2.99
N LYS A 116 2.65 13.48 -3.32
CA LYS A 116 2.60 13.96 -4.71
C LYS A 116 3.40 13.07 -5.64
N ARG A 117 4.56 12.58 -5.18
CA ARG A 117 5.40 11.68 -5.97
C ARG A 117 4.67 10.37 -6.28
N HIS A 118 3.91 9.83 -5.32
CA HIS A 118 3.28 8.53 -5.47
C HIS A 118 1.87 8.57 -6.02
N THR A 119 1.15 9.69 -5.86
CA THR A 119 -0.25 9.80 -6.31
C THR A 119 -0.46 10.83 -7.40
N GLY A 120 0.49 11.73 -7.60
CA GLY A 120 0.37 12.82 -8.55
C GLY A 120 -0.39 14.03 -8.03
N VAL A 121 -0.94 13.96 -6.81
CA VAL A 121 -1.72 15.07 -6.22
C VAL A 121 -1.24 15.37 -4.81
N THR A 122 -1.47 16.59 -4.36
CA THR A 122 -1.07 17.02 -3.02
C THR A 122 -2.08 16.53 -1.97
N PRO A 123 -1.67 16.44 -0.69
CA PRO A 123 -2.60 16.10 0.38
C PRO A 123 -3.79 17.04 0.47
N ALA A 124 -3.55 18.33 0.31
CA ALA A 124 -4.62 19.33 0.36
C ALA A 124 -5.64 19.08 -0.75
N LYS A 125 -5.17 18.76 -1.94
CA LYS A 125 -6.05 18.48 -3.08
C LYS A 125 -6.86 17.21 -2.86
N LEU A 126 -6.24 16.17 -2.31
CA LEU A 126 -6.96 14.94 -1.96
C LEU A 126 -8.09 15.22 -0.98
N ARG A 127 -7.84 16.04 0.04
CA ARG A 127 -8.84 16.41 1.02
C ARG A 127 -9.98 17.22 0.39
N ASN A 128 -9.66 18.12 -0.54
CA ASN A 128 -10.67 18.91 -1.26
C ASN A 128 -11.57 18.04 -2.13
N ILE A 129 -11.00 17.04 -2.80
CA ILE A 129 -11.79 16.10 -3.60
C ILE A 129 -12.84 15.41 -2.72
N GLN A 130 -12.47 15.02 -1.53
CA GLN A 130 -13.40 14.39 -0.58
C GLN A 130 -14.51 15.37 -0.19
N THR A 131 -14.17 16.61 0.11
CA THR A 131 -15.15 17.63 0.44
C THR A 131 -16.13 17.87 -0.69
N GLU A 132 -15.63 17.97 -1.91
CA GLU A 132 -16.47 18.15 -3.10
C GLU A 132 -17.42 16.97 -3.30
N ARG A 133 -16.94 15.75 -3.12
CA ARG A 133 -17.79 14.56 -3.23
C ARG A 133 -18.90 14.56 -2.19
N ALA A 134 -18.57 14.94 -0.95
CA ALA A 134 -19.56 15.01 0.12
C ALA A 134 -20.62 16.06 -0.20
N MET A 135 -20.22 17.20 -0.76
CA MET A 135 -21.15 18.24 -1.15
C MET A 135 -22.05 17.81 -2.28
N LYS A 136 -21.52 17.11 -3.29
CA LYS A 136 -22.33 16.59 -4.39
C LYS A 136 -23.40 15.61 -3.92
N ILE A 137 -23.02 14.72 -3.02
CA ILE A 137 -23.96 13.75 -2.46
C ILE A 137 -25.09 14.47 -1.73
N ARG A 138 -24.75 15.50 -0.93
CA ARG A 138 -25.77 16.27 -0.21
C ARG A 138 -26.71 17.02 -1.15
N SER A 139 -26.18 17.54 -2.26
CA SER A 139 -27.01 18.30 -3.19
C SER A 139 -27.98 17.44 -3.98
N HIS A 140 -27.79 16.12 -3.98
CA HIS A 140 -28.69 15.21 -4.66
C HIS A 140 -29.73 14.60 -3.72
N GLU A 141 -29.66 14.91 -2.44
CA GLU A 141 -30.67 14.52 -1.49
C GLU A 141 -31.73 15.59 -1.39
#